data_3a5837a2c0b534767904d07e551f6229
#
_entry.id   3a5837a2c0b534767904d07e551f6229
#
_cell.length_a   1.000
_cell.length_b   1.000
_cell.length_c   1.000
_cell.angle_alpha   90.00
_cell.angle_beta   90.00
_cell.angle_gamma   90.00
#
_symmetry.space_group_name_H-M   'P 1'
#
loop_
_entity.id
_entity.type
_entity.pdbx_description
1 polymer ?
#
loop_
_entity_poly.entity_id
_entity_poly.type
_entity_poly.pdbx_seq_one_letter_code
_entity_poly.pdbx_strand_id
1 'polypeptide(L)'
;YGKGEKTDSVQWLATIKEGVEKFPAQEYFIGNLMDYYIQKGKIDEGLTQIDAIIANNPTPYFMYVKGVLQYEKKDYESAIATFNDIIAKNGDFVAESYSKIGDCYFFPAQIIVEENANLSMDDPKYATNEEKIKELYEKAKPFYEKAKELKPDNKQLWGQYLLNIYWKLNKSEYEAL
;
A
#
# COMPACT_ATOMS: atom_id res chain seq x y z
N TYR A 1 -15.62 -30.07 14.70
CA TYR A 1 -14.69 -29.37 13.81
C TYR A 1 -14.94 -27.87 13.86
N GLY A 2 -14.44 -27.10 14.82
CA GLY A 2 -14.64 -25.65 14.91
C GLY A 2 -14.15 -25.01 16.20
N LYS A 3 -13.77 -25.81 17.19
CA LYS A 3 -13.22 -25.28 18.45
C LYS A 3 -11.68 -25.18 18.45
N GLY A 4 -10.98 -25.97 17.64
CA GLY A 4 -9.51 -25.95 17.54
C GLY A 4 -8.98 -24.66 16.89
N GLU A 5 -9.53 -24.26 15.73
CA GLU A 5 -9.05 -23.07 14.98
C GLU A 5 -9.19 -21.75 15.75
N LYS A 6 -10.25 -21.59 16.57
CA LYS A 6 -10.41 -20.38 17.41
C LYS A 6 -9.41 -20.34 18.56
N THR A 7 -9.10 -21.49 19.15
CA THR A 7 -8.15 -21.59 20.27
C THR A 7 -6.73 -21.32 19.78
N ASP A 8 -6.36 -21.87 18.62
CA ASP A 8 -5.04 -21.67 18.01
C ASP A 8 -4.81 -20.21 17.62
N SER A 9 -5.83 -19.53 17.07
CA SER A 9 -5.72 -18.11 16.70
C SER A 9 -5.60 -17.17 17.92
N VAL A 10 -6.22 -17.50 19.05
CA VAL A 10 -6.11 -16.74 20.28
C VAL A 10 -4.72 -16.92 20.91
N GLN A 11 -4.22 -18.16 20.96
CA GLN A 11 -2.87 -18.44 21.48
C GLN A 11 -1.79 -17.82 20.59
N TRP A 12 -1.95 -17.93 19.26
CA TRP A 12 -1.06 -17.29 18.32
C TRP A 12 -0.97 -15.77 18.55
N LEU A 13 -2.12 -15.08 18.64
CA LEU A 13 -2.15 -13.64 18.89
C LEU A 13 -1.50 -13.27 20.24
N ALA A 14 -1.73 -14.06 21.29
CA ALA A 14 -1.10 -13.86 22.58
C ALA A 14 0.43 -13.97 22.47
N THR A 15 0.93 -15.00 21.75
CA THR A 15 2.37 -15.19 21.50
C THR A 15 2.96 -14.04 20.70
N ILE A 16 2.28 -13.56 19.66
CA ILE A 16 2.73 -12.41 18.87
C ILE A 16 2.82 -11.14 19.73
N LYS A 17 1.80 -10.87 20.55
CA LYS A 17 1.81 -9.71 21.48
C LYS A 17 2.94 -9.80 22.50
N GLU A 18 3.13 -10.97 23.11
CA GLU A 18 4.25 -11.22 24.01
C GLU A 18 5.60 -11.00 23.29
N GLY A 19 5.71 -11.44 22.04
CA GLY A 19 6.88 -11.22 21.20
C GLY A 19 7.17 -9.73 20.96
N VAL A 20 6.14 -8.92 20.68
CA VAL A 20 6.26 -7.46 20.53
C VAL A 20 6.74 -6.81 21.84
N GLU A 21 6.21 -7.24 22.99
CA GLU A 21 6.60 -6.70 24.30
C GLU A 21 8.05 -7.05 24.67
N LYS A 22 8.45 -8.31 24.45
CA LYS A 22 9.80 -8.80 24.81
C LYS A 22 10.88 -8.41 23.81
N PHE A 23 10.50 -8.27 22.54
CA PHE A 23 11.42 -8.02 21.42
C PHE A 23 10.91 -6.89 20.51
N PRO A 24 10.81 -5.65 21.01
CA PRO A 24 10.19 -4.53 20.31
C PRO A 24 10.94 -4.08 19.04
N ALA A 25 12.15 -4.57 18.82
CA ALA A 25 12.92 -4.33 17.60
C ALA A 25 12.75 -5.43 16.53
N GLN A 26 12.05 -6.52 16.84
CA GLN A 26 11.90 -7.65 15.93
C GLN A 26 10.72 -7.42 14.96
N GLU A 27 11.08 -7.14 13.73
CA GLU A 27 10.14 -6.88 12.62
C GLU A 27 9.10 -8.00 12.43
N TYR A 28 9.51 -9.25 12.65
CA TYR A 28 8.63 -10.42 12.53
C TYR A 28 7.37 -10.31 13.40
N PHE A 29 7.51 -9.98 14.69
CA PHE A 29 6.35 -9.90 15.57
C PHE A 29 5.45 -8.71 15.23
N ILE A 30 6.06 -7.58 14.89
CA ILE A 30 5.34 -6.36 14.57
C ILE A 30 4.60 -6.51 13.24
N GLY A 31 5.25 -7.06 12.21
CA GLY A 31 4.61 -7.34 10.93
C GLY A 31 3.37 -8.23 11.09
N ASN A 32 3.53 -9.37 11.79
CA ASN A 32 2.42 -10.29 12.03
C ASN A 32 1.28 -9.67 12.85
N LEU A 33 1.58 -8.81 13.82
CA LEU A 33 0.54 -8.11 14.60
C LEU A 33 -0.22 -7.11 13.72
N MET A 34 0.47 -6.38 12.86
CA MET A 34 -0.17 -5.40 11.95
C MET A 34 -1.01 -6.11 10.89
N ASP A 35 -0.53 -7.20 10.32
CA ASP A 35 -1.30 -8.05 9.40
C ASP A 35 -2.59 -8.56 10.06
N TYR A 36 -2.50 -8.98 11.33
CA TYR A 36 -3.70 -9.35 12.09
C TYR A 36 -4.71 -8.20 12.21
N TYR A 37 -4.26 -6.99 12.50
CA TYR A 37 -5.15 -5.83 12.59
C TYR A 37 -5.80 -5.51 11.25
N ILE A 38 -5.05 -5.59 10.15
CA ILE A 38 -5.58 -5.40 8.78
C ILE A 38 -6.65 -6.45 8.48
N GLN A 39 -6.35 -7.73 8.68
CA GLN A 39 -7.28 -8.83 8.40
C GLN A 39 -8.56 -8.79 9.24
N LYS A 40 -8.50 -8.22 10.44
CA LYS A 40 -9.65 -8.06 11.34
C LYS A 40 -10.40 -6.73 11.16
N GLY A 41 -9.96 -5.87 10.25
CA GLY A 41 -10.52 -4.53 10.07
C GLY A 41 -10.28 -3.59 11.26
N LYS A 42 -9.27 -3.88 12.09
CA LYS A 42 -8.92 -3.15 13.31
C LYS A 42 -7.75 -2.19 13.07
N ILE A 43 -7.79 -1.49 11.96
CA ILE A 43 -6.65 -0.68 11.49
C ILE A 43 -6.30 0.45 12.45
N ASP A 44 -7.31 1.07 13.10
CA ASP A 44 -7.07 2.13 14.09
C ASP A 44 -6.33 1.61 15.34
N GLU A 45 -6.63 0.38 15.78
CA GLU A 45 -5.87 -0.27 16.86
C GLU A 45 -4.41 -0.51 16.40
N GLY A 46 -4.22 -0.95 15.16
CA GLY A 46 -2.90 -1.14 14.54
C GLY A 46 -2.10 0.17 14.47
N LEU A 47 -2.73 1.27 14.03
CA LEU A 47 -2.11 2.59 13.97
C LEU A 47 -1.69 3.07 15.36
N THR A 48 -2.54 2.91 16.37
CA THR A 48 -2.20 3.27 17.75
C THR A 48 -0.98 2.48 18.26
N GLN A 49 -0.92 1.19 17.97
CA GLN A 49 0.20 0.34 18.40
C GLN A 49 1.50 0.68 17.66
N ILE A 50 1.45 0.86 16.35
CA ILE A 50 2.66 1.19 15.58
C ILE A 50 3.21 2.56 15.96
N ASP A 51 2.37 3.55 16.26
CA ASP A 51 2.79 4.86 16.73
C ASP A 51 3.53 4.78 18.07
N ALA A 52 3.05 3.98 19.01
CA ALA A 52 3.73 3.72 20.28
C ALA A 52 5.09 3.04 20.09
N ILE A 53 5.21 2.12 19.13
CA ILE A 53 6.46 1.44 18.79
C ILE A 53 7.45 2.43 18.18
N ILE A 54 7.02 3.24 17.19
CA ILE A 54 7.85 4.24 16.53
C ILE A 54 8.37 5.29 17.51
N ALA A 55 7.55 5.71 18.48
CA ALA A 55 7.94 6.68 19.48
C ALA A 55 9.15 6.21 20.33
N ASN A 56 9.29 4.90 20.53
CA ASN A 56 10.38 4.30 21.30
C ASN A 56 11.54 3.80 20.42
N ASN A 57 11.23 3.37 19.19
CA ASN A 57 12.22 2.76 18.29
C ASN A 57 11.87 3.10 16.82
N PRO A 58 12.20 4.30 16.32
CA PRO A 58 11.90 4.73 14.96
C PRO A 58 12.83 4.02 13.96
N THR A 59 12.32 3.00 13.26
CA THR A 59 13.04 2.34 12.15
C THR A 59 12.34 2.62 10.80
N PRO A 60 13.06 2.55 9.66
CA PRO A 60 12.44 2.64 8.34
C PRO A 60 11.33 1.61 8.13
N TYR A 61 11.51 0.39 8.63
CA TYR A 61 10.51 -0.66 8.56
C TYR A 61 9.21 -0.29 9.27
N PHE A 62 9.29 0.22 10.52
CA PHE A 62 8.08 0.58 11.27
C PHE A 62 7.35 1.77 10.68
N MET A 63 8.10 2.74 10.14
CA MET A 63 7.53 3.84 9.36
C MET A 63 6.82 3.32 8.10
N TYR A 64 7.43 2.36 7.40
CA TYR A 64 6.81 1.73 6.23
C TYR A 64 5.52 1.01 6.60
N VAL A 65 5.52 0.22 7.68
CA VAL A 65 4.33 -0.46 8.20
C VAL A 65 3.23 0.53 8.57
N LYS A 66 3.56 1.67 9.18
CA LYS A 66 2.58 2.75 9.45
C LYS A 66 1.95 3.27 8.16
N GLY A 67 2.76 3.56 7.16
CA GLY A 67 2.26 4.00 5.84
C GLY A 67 1.33 2.96 5.20
N VAL A 68 1.64 1.67 5.32
CA VAL A 68 0.77 0.58 4.85
C VAL A 68 -0.55 0.57 5.59
N LEU A 69 -0.57 0.71 6.92
CA LEU A 69 -1.82 0.78 7.69
C LEU A 69 -2.69 1.98 7.31
N GLN A 70 -2.07 3.15 7.07
CA GLN A 70 -2.78 4.34 6.59
C GLN A 70 -3.36 4.11 5.20
N TYR A 71 -2.62 3.47 4.30
CA TYR A 71 -3.10 3.07 2.98
C TYR A 71 -4.30 2.10 3.08
N GLU A 72 -4.23 1.06 3.91
CA GLU A 72 -5.33 0.11 4.13
C GLU A 72 -6.58 0.78 4.74
N LYS A 73 -6.38 1.82 5.56
CA LYS A 73 -7.46 2.69 6.05
C LYS A 73 -8.06 3.56 4.95
N LYS A 74 -7.46 3.62 3.76
CA LYS A 74 -7.76 4.54 2.65
C LYS A 74 -7.47 6.01 2.98
N ASP A 75 -6.68 6.27 4.03
CA ASP A 75 -6.12 7.58 4.33
C ASP A 75 -4.87 7.81 3.47
N TYR A 76 -5.12 8.00 2.18
CA TYR A 76 -4.05 8.11 1.17
C TYR A 76 -3.17 9.34 1.38
N GLU A 77 -3.72 10.44 1.90
CA GLU A 77 -2.97 11.65 2.19
C GLU A 77 -1.91 11.39 3.27
N SER A 78 -2.31 10.82 4.40
CA SER A 78 -1.38 10.46 5.49
C SER A 78 -0.38 9.39 5.04
N ALA A 79 -0.81 8.40 4.25
CA ALA A 79 0.08 7.37 3.72
C ALA A 79 1.18 7.97 2.82
N ILE A 80 0.81 8.85 1.88
CA ILE A 80 1.75 9.55 1.00
C ILE A 80 2.74 10.39 1.81
N ALA A 81 2.28 11.11 2.83
CA ALA A 81 3.17 11.89 3.71
C ALA A 81 4.19 10.97 4.41
N THR A 82 3.73 9.86 5.00
CA THR A 82 4.60 8.90 5.68
C THR A 82 5.62 8.26 4.73
N PHE A 83 5.23 7.86 3.52
CA PHE A 83 6.15 7.31 2.53
C PHE A 83 7.15 8.35 2.01
N ASN A 84 6.74 9.61 1.85
CA ASN A 84 7.65 10.70 1.49
C ASN A 84 8.71 10.94 2.59
N ASP A 85 8.36 10.82 3.86
CA ASP A 85 9.33 10.90 4.97
C ASP A 85 10.40 9.79 4.88
N ILE A 86 10.01 8.57 4.46
CA ILE A 86 10.96 7.48 4.23
C ILE A 86 11.88 7.81 3.05
N ILE A 87 11.31 8.27 1.94
CA ILE A 87 12.06 8.65 0.73
C ILE A 87 13.06 9.75 1.05
N ALA A 88 12.66 10.77 1.81
CA ALA A 88 13.54 11.90 2.19
C ALA A 88 14.75 11.45 3.03
N LYS A 89 14.62 10.39 3.83
CA LYS A 89 15.72 9.81 4.62
C LYS A 89 16.69 8.97 3.79
N ASN A 90 16.30 8.60 2.57
CA ASN A 90 17.11 7.86 1.58
C ASN A 90 17.77 6.58 2.14
N GLY A 91 17.03 5.83 2.94
CA GLY A 91 17.46 4.57 3.55
C GLY A 91 16.74 3.36 2.93
N ASP A 92 16.42 2.38 3.78
CA ASP A 92 15.66 1.21 3.39
C ASP A 92 14.21 1.59 3.03
N PHE A 93 13.55 0.74 2.22
CA PHE A 93 12.17 0.89 1.76
C PHE A 93 11.85 2.07 0.83
N VAL A 94 12.86 2.74 0.24
CA VAL A 94 12.63 3.86 -0.68
C VAL A 94 11.87 3.43 -1.94
N ALA A 95 12.28 2.34 -2.58
CA ALA A 95 11.61 1.84 -3.79
C ALA A 95 10.19 1.35 -3.49
N GLU A 96 10.01 0.66 -2.37
CA GLU A 96 8.71 0.20 -1.87
C GLU A 96 7.79 1.38 -1.53
N SER A 97 8.35 2.46 -0.96
CA SER A 97 7.60 3.68 -0.67
C SER A 97 7.13 4.38 -1.94
N TYR A 98 7.97 4.48 -2.97
CA TYR A 98 7.54 4.97 -4.28
C TYR A 98 6.40 4.11 -4.85
N SER A 99 6.53 2.79 -4.83
CA SER A 99 5.46 1.88 -5.27
C SER A 99 4.17 2.13 -4.50
N LYS A 100 4.22 2.26 -3.18
CA LYS A 100 3.04 2.51 -2.34
C LYS A 100 2.39 3.88 -2.57
N ILE A 101 3.16 4.91 -2.86
CA ILE A 101 2.59 6.20 -3.29
C ILE A 101 1.87 6.03 -4.63
N GLY A 102 2.45 5.28 -5.57
CA GLY A 102 1.78 4.90 -6.81
C GLY A 102 0.44 4.20 -6.55
N ASP A 103 0.41 3.24 -5.61
CA ASP A 103 -0.81 2.52 -5.19
C ASP A 103 -1.90 3.48 -4.69
N CYS A 104 -1.54 4.55 -3.96
CA CYS A 104 -2.49 5.55 -3.45
C CYS A 104 -3.25 6.30 -4.55
N TYR A 105 -2.72 6.37 -5.75
CA TYR A 105 -3.39 6.95 -6.92
C TYR A 105 -3.98 5.88 -7.84
N PHE A 106 -3.29 4.77 -8.03
CA PHE A 106 -3.67 3.72 -8.96
C PHE A 106 -4.96 3.00 -8.53
N PHE A 107 -5.08 2.56 -7.29
CA PHE A 107 -6.23 1.79 -6.84
C PHE A 107 -7.54 2.60 -6.79
N PRO A 108 -7.56 3.87 -6.40
CA PRO A 108 -8.73 4.72 -6.62
C PRO A 108 -9.16 4.80 -8.09
N ALA A 109 -8.22 4.84 -9.04
CA ALA A 109 -8.55 4.79 -10.46
C ALA A 109 -9.18 3.45 -10.86
N GLN A 110 -8.69 2.31 -10.33
CA GLN A 110 -9.27 0.99 -10.60
C GLN A 110 -10.72 0.89 -10.16
N ILE A 111 -11.08 1.49 -9.03
CA ILE A 111 -12.49 1.54 -8.56
C ILE A 111 -13.36 2.24 -9.60
N ILE A 112 -12.87 3.36 -10.17
CA ILE A 112 -13.60 4.10 -11.21
C ILE A 112 -13.67 3.29 -12.53
N VAL A 113 -12.60 2.55 -12.87
CA VAL A 113 -12.60 1.63 -14.02
C VAL A 113 -13.71 0.58 -13.89
N GLU A 114 -13.83 -0.02 -12.69
CA GLU A 114 -14.88 -1.01 -12.40
C GLU A 114 -16.29 -0.39 -12.47
N GLU A 115 -16.47 0.84 -11.99
CA GLU A 115 -17.73 1.57 -12.14
C GLU A 115 -18.08 1.79 -13.62
N ASN A 116 -17.11 2.22 -14.44
CA ASN A 116 -17.30 2.47 -15.87
C ASN A 116 -17.67 1.21 -16.65
N ALA A 117 -17.19 0.03 -16.24
CA ALA A 117 -17.54 -1.23 -16.88
C ALA A 117 -19.06 -1.52 -16.87
N ASN A 118 -19.81 -0.88 -15.97
CA ASN A 118 -21.25 -1.03 -15.81
C ASN A 118 -22.05 0.14 -16.42
N LEU A 119 -21.38 1.14 -17.02
CA LEU A 119 -22.03 2.31 -17.64
C LEU A 119 -22.08 2.17 -19.17
N SER A 120 -23.11 2.75 -19.78
CA SER A 120 -23.11 2.97 -21.23
C SER A 120 -22.07 4.03 -21.60
N MET A 121 -21.44 3.89 -22.77
CA MET A 121 -20.51 4.91 -23.28
C MET A 121 -21.19 6.27 -23.54
N ASP A 122 -22.52 6.29 -23.74
CA ASP A 122 -23.30 7.50 -23.88
C ASP A 122 -23.71 8.16 -22.58
N ASP A 123 -23.40 7.53 -21.43
CA ASP A 123 -23.66 8.12 -20.12
C ASP A 123 -22.68 9.27 -19.86
N PRO A 124 -23.15 10.48 -19.53
CA PRO A 124 -22.26 11.60 -19.21
C PRO A 124 -21.23 11.30 -18.11
N LYS A 125 -21.58 10.41 -17.16
CA LYS A 125 -20.67 9.96 -16.10
C LYS A 125 -19.48 9.17 -16.66
N TYR A 126 -19.68 8.42 -17.76
CA TYR A 126 -18.63 7.63 -18.39
C TYR A 126 -17.43 8.50 -18.79
N ALA A 127 -17.70 9.57 -19.56
CA ALA A 127 -16.65 10.50 -20.01
C ALA A 127 -15.92 11.18 -18.83
N THR A 128 -16.68 11.63 -17.83
CA THR A 128 -16.12 12.26 -16.63
C THR A 128 -15.22 11.28 -15.85
N ASN A 129 -15.62 10.04 -15.73
CA ASN A 129 -14.84 8.98 -15.09
C ASN A 129 -13.55 8.67 -15.88
N GLU A 130 -13.62 8.65 -17.23
CA GLU A 130 -12.44 8.44 -18.08
C GLU A 130 -11.37 9.54 -17.86
N GLU A 131 -11.78 10.79 -17.75
CA GLU A 131 -10.87 11.90 -17.44
C GLU A 131 -10.23 11.71 -16.05
N LYS A 132 -11.01 11.31 -15.06
CA LYS A 132 -10.55 11.07 -13.69
C LYS A 132 -9.57 9.89 -13.58
N ILE A 133 -9.85 8.80 -14.31
CA ILE A 133 -8.94 7.65 -14.41
C ILE A 133 -7.60 8.10 -15.00
N LYS A 134 -7.64 8.87 -16.09
CA LYS A 134 -6.44 9.39 -16.74
C LYS A 134 -5.63 10.26 -15.79
N GLU A 135 -6.27 11.22 -15.11
CA GLU A 135 -5.60 12.09 -14.12
C GLU A 135 -4.91 11.28 -13.01
N LEU A 136 -5.59 10.28 -12.47
CA LEU A 136 -5.04 9.44 -11.40
C LEU A 136 -3.87 8.57 -11.88
N TYR A 137 -3.95 8.05 -13.09
CA TYR A 137 -2.85 7.29 -13.69
C TYR A 137 -1.65 8.18 -14.01
N GLU A 138 -1.87 9.40 -14.50
CA GLU A 138 -0.80 10.39 -14.71
C GLU A 138 -0.09 10.73 -13.38
N LYS A 139 -0.82 10.79 -12.27
CA LYS A 139 -0.24 10.96 -10.93
C LYS A 139 0.51 9.73 -10.45
N ALA A 140 0.01 8.52 -10.70
CA ALA A 140 0.64 7.27 -10.28
C ALA A 140 1.94 6.96 -11.05
N LYS A 141 1.95 7.26 -12.36
CA LYS A 141 3.02 6.89 -13.30
C LYS A 141 4.44 7.19 -12.79
N PRO A 142 4.79 8.44 -12.42
CA PRO A 142 6.17 8.79 -12.03
C PRO A 142 6.66 8.04 -10.80
N PHE A 143 5.78 7.63 -9.90
CA PHE A 143 6.14 6.88 -8.71
C PHE A 143 6.52 5.44 -9.05
N TYR A 144 5.77 4.77 -9.91
CA TYR A 144 6.14 3.43 -10.38
C TYR A 144 7.38 3.44 -11.28
N GLU A 145 7.56 4.46 -12.11
CA GLU A 145 8.79 4.64 -12.88
C GLU A 145 10.00 4.78 -11.97
N LYS A 146 9.86 5.52 -10.86
CA LYS A 146 10.93 5.65 -9.87
C LYS A 146 11.20 4.35 -9.11
N ALA A 147 10.16 3.60 -8.77
CA ALA A 147 10.33 2.26 -8.20
C ALA A 147 11.05 1.30 -9.17
N LYS A 148 10.74 1.36 -10.48
CA LYS A 148 11.42 0.61 -11.55
C LYS A 148 12.89 1.01 -11.67
N GLU A 149 13.20 2.31 -11.66
CA GLU A 149 14.59 2.82 -11.70
C GLU A 149 15.42 2.27 -10.53
N LEU A 150 14.86 2.27 -9.32
CA LEU A 150 15.56 1.85 -8.11
C LEU A 150 15.68 0.32 -7.97
N LYS A 151 14.66 -0.43 -8.40
CA LYS A 151 14.62 -1.90 -8.32
C LYS A 151 14.06 -2.51 -9.61
N PRO A 152 14.81 -2.46 -10.73
CA PRO A 152 14.33 -2.92 -12.05
C PRO A 152 13.96 -4.41 -12.07
N ASP A 153 14.65 -5.23 -11.31
CA ASP A 153 14.41 -6.69 -11.25
C ASP A 153 13.19 -7.05 -10.39
N ASN A 154 12.75 -6.16 -9.49
CA ASN A 154 11.58 -6.38 -8.65
C ASN A 154 10.30 -5.88 -9.33
N LYS A 155 9.87 -6.59 -10.37
CA LYS A 155 8.67 -6.24 -11.15
C LYS A 155 7.36 -6.19 -10.33
N GLN A 156 7.34 -6.76 -9.13
CA GLN A 156 6.17 -6.69 -8.24
C GLN A 156 5.88 -5.25 -7.80
N LEU A 157 6.89 -4.38 -7.73
CA LEU A 157 6.73 -3.00 -7.30
C LEU A 157 6.16 -2.08 -8.40
N TRP A 158 6.25 -2.43 -9.67
CA TRP A 158 5.96 -1.52 -10.77
C TRP A 158 5.37 -2.17 -12.03
N GLY A 159 5.68 -3.44 -12.31
CA GLY A 159 5.50 -4.03 -13.64
C GLY A 159 4.06 -4.01 -14.12
N GLN A 160 3.14 -4.66 -13.40
CA GLN A 160 1.73 -4.71 -13.79
C GLN A 160 1.06 -3.34 -13.78
N TYR A 161 1.46 -2.47 -12.85
CA TYR A 161 0.92 -1.12 -12.72
C TYR A 161 1.29 -0.25 -13.91
N LEU A 162 2.57 -0.22 -14.31
CA LEU A 162 3.02 0.53 -15.47
C LEU A 162 2.43 -0.02 -16.77
N LEU A 163 2.28 -1.33 -16.90
CA LEU A 163 1.58 -1.93 -18.04
C LEU A 163 0.16 -1.36 -18.21
N ASN A 164 -0.62 -1.33 -17.13
CA ASN A 164 -1.98 -0.80 -17.17
C ASN A 164 -2.00 0.69 -17.47
N ILE A 165 -1.12 1.46 -16.83
CA ILE A 165 -1.01 2.89 -17.01
C ILE A 165 -0.61 3.23 -18.45
N TYR A 166 0.42 2.60 -19.01
CA TYR A 166 0.90 2.87 -20.36
C TYR A 166 -0.13 2.42 -21.41
N TRP A 167 -0.78 1.28 -21.20
CA TRP A 167 -1.87 0.86 -22.09
C TRP A 167 -2.98 1.91 -22.18
N LYS A 168 -3.32 2.54 -21.04
CA LYS A 168 -4.38 3.55 -20.98
C LYS A 168 -3.93 4.93 -21.47
N LEU A 169 -2.72 5.37 -21.12
CA LEU A 169 -2.24 6.73 -21.38
C LEU A 169 -1.41 6.85 -22.66
N ASN A 170 -0.56 5.87 -22.94
CA ASN A 170 0.41 5.96 -24.01
C ASN A 170 0.79 4.59 -24.58
N LYS A 171 0.14 4.21 -25.67
CA LYS A 171 0.35 2.93 -26.31
C LYS A 171 1.79 2.68 -26.76
N SER A 172 2.52 3.73 -27.17
CA SER A 172 3.92 3.59 -27.60
C SER A 172 4.88 3.22 -26.46
N GLU A 173 4.65 3.71 -25.25
CA GLU A 173 5.43 3.33 -24.07
C GLU A 173 5.07 1.90 -23.60
N TYR A 174 3.83 1.47 -23.82
CA TYR A 174 3.40 0.10 -23.56
C TYR A 174 4.17 -0.92 -24.40
N GLU A 175 4.40 -0.62 -25.69
CA GLU A 175 5.12 -1.51 -26.60
C GLU A 175 6.64 -1.59 -26.30
N ALA A 176 7.17 -0.69 -25.49
CA ALA A 176 8.59 -0.60 -25.10
C ALA A 176 8.91 -1.29 -23.75
N LEU A 177 7.90 -1.80 -23.02
CA LEU A 177 8.08 -2.51 -21.74
C LEU A 177 8.39 -3.98 -21.91
#